data_e5e27ccb64ed20ce2462384b22e44ece
#
_entry.id   e5e27ccb64ed20ce2462384b22e44ece
#
_cell.length_a   1.000
_cell.length_b   1.000
_cell.length_c   1.000
_cell.angle_alpha   90.00
_cell.angle_beta   90.00
_cell.angle_gamma   90.00
#
_symmetry.space_group_name_H-M   'P 1'
#
loop_
_entity.id
_entity.type
_entity.pdbx_description
1 polymer ?
#
loop_
_entity_poly.entity_id
_entity_poly.type
_entity_poly.pdbx_seq_one_letter_code
_entity_poly.pdbx_strand_id
1 'polypeptide(L)'
;MAKYTMDMVLQYAKVFPENADYGDPKGNRVAKSIADKGGQYIVQGYFTDPDQISQLLEDGLDPEPMNSPRIIDGDAQYGIGKYMKLKRMVKDVKNFTDRYGKPFEKDYGGAPNIVNLTNGMDKKTLWNFEEDGPLGNGTKAKVQFETYSNGAGVRLLNVGITEHVPYTSGEPTEDDKMFMVG
;
A
#
# COMPACT_ATOMS: atom_id res chain seq x y z
N MET A 1 4.13 16.67 -8.93
CA MET A 1 4.03 15.22 -8.57
C MET A 1 5.40 14.58 -8.64
N ALA A 2 5.79 13.91 -7.59
CA ALA A 2 7.03 13.16 -7.56
C ALA A 2 6.73 11.67 -7.41
N LYS A 3 7.46 10.84 -8.16
CA LYS A 3 7.36 9.38 -8.07
C LYS A 3 8.59 8.82 -7.37
N TYR A 4 8.36 7.85 -6.51
CA TYR A 4 9.40 7.16 -5.75
C TYR A 4 9.30 5.66 -5.95
N THR A 5 10.45 5.00 -5.98
CA THR A 5 10.54 3.54 -5.88
C THR A 5 11.49 3.26 -4.72
N MET A 6 10.95 2.68 -3.66
CA MET A 6 11.71 2.46 -2.42
C MET A 6 11.64 1.00 -2.00
N ASP A 7 12.75 0.50 -1.47
CA ASP A 7 12.77 -0.79 -0.79
C ASP A 7 12.06 -0.66 0.55
N MET A 8 11.04 -1.48 0.76
CA MET A 8 10.21 -1.45 1.97
C MET A 8 9.91 -2.86 2.47
N VAL A 9 9.57 -2.94 3.75
CA VAL A 9 9.01 -4.15 4.35
C VAL A 9 7.53 -3.90 4.56
N LEU A 10 6.69 -4.85 4.10
CA LEU A 10 5.25 -4.67 4.06
C LEU A 10 4.57 -5.29 5.29
N GLN A 11 3.54 -4.60 5.79
CA GLN A 11 2.67 -5.10 6.84
C GLN A 11 1.21 -4.78 6.49
N TYR A 12 0.32 -5.72 6.80
CA TYR A 12 -1.13 -5.58 6.58
C TYR A 12 -1.49 -5.21 5.14
N ALA A 13 -0.89 -5.91 4.18
CA ALA A 13 -1.10 -5.65 2.76
C ALA A 13 -2.47 -6.11 2.30
N LYS A 14 -3.26 -5.17 1.75
CA LYS A 14 -4.54 -5.40 1.09
C LYS A 14 -4.49 -4.75 -0.29
N VAL A 15 -3.69 -5.32 -1.17
CA VAL A 15 -3.33 -4.70 -2.45
C VAL A 15 -3.88 -5.45 -3.67
N PHE A 16 -4.69 -6.47 -3.43
CA PHE A 16 -5.35 -7.24 -4.49
C PHE A 16 -6.85 -7.00 -4.49
N PRO A 17 -7.54 -7.12 -5.64
CA PRO A 17 -9.00 -7.06 -5.66
C PRO A 17 -9.67 -8.06 -4.71
N GLU A 18 -9.05 -9.23 -4.53
CA GLU A 18 -9.56 -10.31 -3.68
C GLU A 18 -9.52 -9.98 -2.19
N ASN A 19 -8.65 -9.07 -1.77
CA ASN A 19 -8.51 -8.70 -0.36
C ASN A 19 -8.51 -7.20 -0.09
N ALA A 20 -8.92 -6.38 -1.06
CA ALA A 20 -9.05 -4.94 -0.88
C ALA A 20 -10.01 -4.61 0.27
N ASP A 21 -9.78 -3.45 0.87
CA ASP A 21 -10.67 -2.94 1.91
C ASP A 21 -11.82 -2.20 1.26
N TYR A 22 -12.93 -2.91 1.04
CA TYR A 22 -14.13 -2.35 0.39
C TYR A 22 -14.98 -1.49 1.34
N GLY A 23 -14.63 -1.47 2.60
CA GLY A 23 -15.35 -0.71 3.61
C GLY A 23 -16.50 -1.48 4.23
N ASP A 24 -17.04 -0.88 5.29
CA ASP A 24 -18.24 -1.36 5.97
C ASP A 24 -19.44 -0.57 5.44
N PRO A 25 -20.51 -1.22 4.92
CA PRO A 25 -21.71 -0.50 4.50
C PRO A 25 -22.32 0.37 5.61
N LYS A 26 -22.06 0.05 6.86
CA LYS A 26 -22.52 0.83 8.02
C LYS A 26 -21.56 1.97 8.38
N GLY A 27 -20.43 2.13 7.69
CA GLY A 27 -19.46 3.19 7.92
C GLY A 27 -18.66 3.12 9.21
N ASN A 28 -18.62 1.95 9.85
CA ASN A 28 -18.00 1.81 11.17
C ASN A 28 -16.47 1.63 11.15
N ARG A 29 -15.90 1.14 10.06
CA ARG A 29 -14.46 0.85 9.94
C ARG A 29 -13.74 1.64 8.88
N VAL A 30 -14.46 2.07 7.87
CA VAL A 30 -13.90 2.82 6.74
C VAL A 30 -14.77 4.06 6.52
N ALA A 31 -14.11 5.20 6.35
CA ALA A 31 -14.80 6.44 6.09
C ALA A 31 -15.72 6.31 4.87
N LYS A 32 -16.88 6.95 4.92
CA LYS A 32 -17.85 6.95 3.83
C LYS A 32 -17.23 7.38 2.51
N SER A 33 -16.30 8.35 2.52
CA SER A 33 -15.61 8.82 1.32
C SER A 33 -14.83 7.69 0.62
N ILE A 34 -14.29 6.74 1.37
CA ILE A 34 -13.57 5.59 0.82
C ILE A 34 -14.56 4.57 0.27
N ALA A 35 -15.63 4.28 1.02
CA ALA A 35 -16.70 3.38 0.56
C ALA A 35 -17.37 3.89 -0.72
N ASP A 36 -17.59 5.20 -0.84
CA ASP A 36 -18.18 5.83 -2.03
C ASP A 36 -17.28 5.67 -3.28
N LYS A 37 -15.99 5.45 -3.10
CA LYS A 37 -15.01 5.17 -4.18
C LYS A 37 -14.81 3.68 -4.42
N GLY A 38 -15.68 2.84 -3.88
CA GLY A 38 -15.65 1.39 -4.06
C GLY A 38 -14.65 0.67 -3.16
N GLY A 39 -14.02 1.37 -2.20
CA GLY A 39 -13.02 0.83 -1.30
C GLY A 39 -11.62 1.31 -1.61
N GLN A 40 -10.64 0.69 -0.99
CA GLN A 40 -9.24 1.07 -1.13
C GLN A 40 -8.32 -0.15 -1.14
N TYR A 41 -7.18 0.02 -1.82
CA TYR A 41 -5.99 -0.82 -1.65
C TYR A 41 -5.08 -0.11 -0.67
N ILE A 42 -4.57 -0.83 0.32
CA ILE A 42 -3.77 -0.24 1.40
C ILE A 42 -2.67 -1.19 1.85
N VAL A 43 -1.53 -0.64 2.20
CA VAL A 43 -0.42 -1.36 2.80
C VAL A 43 0.36 -0.41 3.71
N GLN A 44 0.91 -0.96 4.78
CA GLN A 44 1.90 -0.25 5.59
C GLN A 44 3.28 -0.57 5.03
N GLY A 45 3.96 0.44 4.51
CA GLY A 45 5.31 0.30 3.98
C GLY A 45 6.33 0.79 4.99
N TYR A 46 7.12 -0.14 5.56
CA TYR A 46 8.19 0.20 6.49
C TYR A 46 9.44 0.62 5.75
N PHE A 47 9.98 1.75 6.12
CA PHE A 47 11.24 2.24 5.57
C PHE A 47 12.39 1.33 5.99
N THR A 48 13.36 1.16 5.11
CA THR A 48 14.55 0.33 5.35
C THR A 48 15.80 1.17 5.61
N ASP A 49 15.74 2.48 5.32
CA ASP A 49 16.85 3.41 5.46
C ASP A 49 16.31 4.79 5.88
N PRO A 50 16.90 5.45 6.88
CA PRO A 50 16.50 6.80 7.29
C PRO A 50 16.56 7.83 6.16
N ASP A 51 17.46 7.65 5.19
CA ASP A 51 17.61 8.55 4.04
C ASP A 51 16.34 8.60 3.16
N GLN A 52 15.55 7.53 3.15
CA GLN A 52 14.27 7.52 2.43
C GLN A 52 13.31 8.56 3.00
N ILE A 53 13.22 8.65 4.32
CA ILE A 53 12.38 9.65 4.99
C ILE A 53 12.91 11.04 4.73
N SER A 54 14.22 11.24 4.87
CA SER A 54 14.86 12.54 4.63
C SER A 54 14.59 13.03 3.20
N GLN A 55 14.67 12.14 2.22
CA GLN A 55 14.39 12.47 0.81
C GLN A 55 12.96 12.96 0.62
N LEU A 56 11.99 12.26 1.21
CA LEU A 56 10.58 12.64 1.12
C LEU A 56 10.32 14.02 1.71
N LEU A 57 10.89 14.30 2.88
CA LEU A 57 10.71 15.58 3.55
C LEU A 57 11.41 16.73 2.82
N GLU A 58 12.60 16.49 2.28
CA GLU A 58 13.31 17.46 1.47
C GLU A 58 12.54 17.80 0.20
N ASP A 59 11.87 16.83 -0.40
CA ASP A 59 11.06 17.00 -1.60
C ASP A 59 9.69 17.64 -1.34
N GLY A 60 9.37 17.91 -0.08
CA GLY A 60 8.16 18.64 0.28
C GLY A 60 6.98 17.80 0.77
N LEU A 61 7.21 16.52 1.12
CA LEU A 61 6.14 15.72 1.72
C LEU A 61 5.67 16.39 3.01
N ASP A 62 4.35 16.58 3.12
CA ASP A 62 3.74 17.07 4.37
C ASP A 62 3.86 15.97 5.44
N PRO A 63 4.58 16.21 6.54
CA PRO A 63 4.76 15.20 7.58
C PRO A 63 3.53 15.03 8.47
N GLU A 64 2.61 15.99 8.49
CA GLU A 64 1.42 15.95 9.36
C GLU A 64 0.18 16.45 8.62
N PRO A 65 -0.25 15.80 7.52
CA PRO A 65 -1.45 16.21 6.82
C PRO A 65 -2.68 16.06 7.74
N MET A 66 -3.52 17.08 7.79
CA MET A 66 -4.73 17.10 8.63
C MET A 66 -4.44 16.80 10.11
N ASN A 67 -3.29 17.26 10.62
CA ASN A 67 -2.84 17.08 12.01
C ASN A 67 -2.61 15.61 12.42
N SER A 68 -2.40 14.72 11.46
CA SER A 68 -2.05 13.33 11.71
C SER A 68 -0.64 13.04 11.20
N PRO A 69 0.20 12.34 11.95
CA PRO A 69 1.56 12.02 11.48
C PRO A 69 1.50 11.09 10.26
N ARG A 70 2.28 11.44 9.24
CA ARG A 70 2.40 10.60 8.05
C ARG A 70 3.41 9.48 8.24
N ILE A 71 4.52 9.78 8.89
CA ILE A 71 5.54 8.80 9.26
C ILE A 71 5.22 8.34 10.67
N ILE A 72 4.94 7.05 10.81
CA ILE A 72 4.39 6.47 12.03
C ILE A 72 5.40 5.50 12.63
N ASP A 73 5.60 5.58 13.94
CA ASP A 73 6.39 4.59 14.69
C ASP A 73 5.58 3.31 14.81
N GLY A 74 6.16 2.20 14.37
CA GLY A 74 5.50 0.91 14.34
C GLY A 74 6.34 -0.19 14.95
N ASP A 75 6.22 -1.40 14.42
CA ASP A 75 6.92 -2.57 14.91
C ASP A 75 8.41 -2.49 14.59
N ALA A 76 9.26 -2.51 15.62
CA ALA A 76 10.70 -2.37 15.49
C ALA A 76 11.37 -3.54 14.75
N GLN A 77 10.69 -4.67 14.58
CA GLN A 77 11.25 -5.80 13.83
C GLN A 77 11.24 -5.58 12.32
N TYR A 78 10.44 -4.62 11.82
CA TYR A 78 10.34 -4.34 10.38
C TYR A 78 11.12 -3.08 10.01
N GLY A 79 12.05 -3.21 9.06
CA GLY A 79 12.86 -2.10 8.59
C GLY A 79 13.52 -1.31 9.74
N ILE A 80 13.33 0.01 9.71
CA ILE A 80 13.82 0.90 10.80
C ILE A 80 12.74 1.20 11.84
N GLY A 81 11.63 0.43 11.85
CA GLY A 81 10.53 0.60 12.80
C GLY A 81 9.62 1.79 12.52
N LYS A 82 9.71 2.38 11.34
CA LYS A 82 8.88 3.51 10.91
C LYS A 82 8.22 3.18 9.59
N TYR A 83 6.94 3.49 9.47
CA TYR A 83 6.18 3.18 8.26
C TYR A 83 5.31 4.33 7.79
N MET A 84 4.85 4.22 6.58
CA MET A 84 3.85 5.10 5.99
C MET A 84 2.72 4.26 5.42
N LYS A 85 1.49 4.71 5.59
CA LYS A 85 0.33 4.07 4.96
C LYS A 85 0.29 4.49 3.50
N LEU A 86 0.28 3.51 2.61
CA LEU A 86 0.21 3.72 1.18
C LEU A 86 -1.13 3.21 0.68
N LYS A 87 -1.90 4.07 0.05
CA LYS A 87 -3.28 3.80 -0.35
C LYS A 87 -3.50 4.11 -1.82
N ARG A 88 -4.47 3.42 -2.39
CA ARG A 88 -5.02 3.73 -3.70
C ARG A 88 -6.50 3.36 -3.70
N MET A 89 -7.36 4.26 -4.16
CA MET A 89 -8.78 3.97 -4.21
C MET A 89 -9.09 2.96 -5.31
N VAL A 90 -10.13 2.16 -5.12
CA VAL A 90 -10.62 1.25 -6.15
C VAL A 90 -11.09 2.04 -7.36
N LYS A 91 -11.77 3.17 -7.13
CA LYS A 91 -12.20 4.09 -8.18
C LYS A 91 -12.02 5.52 -7.69
N ASP A 92 -11.35 6.35 -8.46
CA ASP A 92 -11.10 7.76 -8.10
C ASP A 92 -11.17 8.64 -9.34
N VAL A 93 -12.39 8.87 -9.81
CA VAL A 93 -12.65 9.65 -11.01
C VAL A 93 -12.56 11.14 -10.71
N LYS A 94 -11.76 11.84 -11.50
CA LYS A 94 -11.63 13.30 -11.46
C LYS A 94 -12.11 13.88 -12.79
N ASN A 95 -12.81 15.00 -12.72
CA ASN A 95 -13.31 15.72 -13.87
C ASN A 95 -12.38 16.87 -14.22
N PHE A 96 -12.02 16.98 -15.49
CA PHE A 96 -11.15 18.01 -16.02
C PHE A 96 -11.78 18.66 -17.22
N THR A 97 -11.23 19.80 -17.62
CA THR A 97 -11.56 20.48 -18.87
C THR A 97 -10.27 20.58 -19.70
N ASP A 98 -10.33 20.13 -20.95
CA ASP A 98 -9.17 20.24 -21.84
C ASP A 98 -8.94 21.69 -22.30
N ARG A 99 -7.88 21.90 -23.06
CA ARG A 99 -7.53 23.24 -23.58
C ARG A 99 -8.55 23.81 -24.56
N TYR A 100 -9.46 22.97 -25.08
CA TYR A 100 -10.55 23.37 -25.99
C TYR A 100 -11.88 23.55 -25.26
N GLY A 101 -11.89 23.48 -23.92
CA GLY A 101 -13.10 23.62 -23.12
C GLY A 101 -13.96 22.37 -23.04
N LYS A 102 -13.49 21.23 -23.57
CA LYS A 102 -14.22 19.97 -23.49
C LYS A 102 -14.02 19.27 -22.16
N PRO A 103 -15.09 18.84 -21.48
CA PRO A 103 -14.96 18.07 -20.25
C PRO A 103 -14.44 16.65 -20.55
N PHE A 104 -13.58 16.14 -19.68
CA PHE A 104 -13.15 14.75 -19.71
C PHE A 104 -12.93 14.24 -18.29
N GLU A 105 -12.97 12.91 -18.14
CA GLU A 105 -12.76 12.24 -16.88
C GLU A 105 -11.44 11.46 -16.91
N LYS A 106 -10.80 11.37 -15.73
CA LYS A 106 -9.64 10.51 -15.53
C LYS A 106 -9.82 9.76 -14.22
N ASP A 107 -9.65 8.43 -14.27
CA ASP A 107 -9.71 7.57 -13.09
C ASP A 107 -8.30 7.32 -12.58
N TYR A 108 -8.00 7.85 -11.39
CA TYR A 108 -6.73 7.64 -10.68
C TYR A 108 -6.75 6.40 -9.78
N GLY A 109 -7.87 5.68 -9.76
CA GLY A 109 -8.05 4.46 -8.98
C GLY A 109 -7.65 3.21 -9.76
N GLY A 110 -8.08 2.09 -9.25
CA GLY A 110 -7.82 0.77 -9.80
C GLY A 110 -6.73 0.01 -9.05
N ALA A 111 -6.63 -1.29 -9.31
CA ALA A 111 -5.68 -2.15 -8.64
C ALA A 111 -4.23 -1.77 -8.98
N PRO A 112 -3.33 -1.71 -7.99
CA PRO A 112 -1.90 -1.58 -8.28
C PRO A 112 -1.40 -2.84 -8.98
N ASN A 113 -0.39 -2.70 -9.83
CA ASN A 113 0.29 -3.85 -10.39
C ASN A 113 1.18 -4.48 -9.33
N ILE A 114 1.00 -5.76 -9.09
CA ILE A 114 1.85 -6.53 -8.17
C ILE A 114 2.70 -7.46 -9.02
N VAL A 115 4.00 -7.26 -8.95
CA VAL A 115 4.96 -7.96 -9.79
C VAL A 115 5.82 -8.88 -8.93
N ASN A 116 6.05 -10.09 -9.41
CA ASN A 116 6.94 -11.05 -8.76
C ASN A 116 8.38 -10.78 -9.23
N LEU A 117 9.22 -10.30 -8.34
CA LEU A 117 10.64 -10.05 -8.56
C LEU A 117 11.54 -11.03 -7.80
N THR A 118 10.96 -12.08 -7.22
CA THR A 118 11.72 -13.04 -6.39
C THR A 118 12.80 -13.78 -7.18
N ASN A 119 12.64 -13.89 -8.50
CA ASN A 119 13.61 -14.51 -9.40
C ASN A 119 14.49 -13.50 -10.15
N GLY A 120 14.45 -12.23 -9.77
CA GLY A 120 15.21 -11.17 -10.39
C GLY A 120 14.39 -10.28 -11.31
N MET A 121 14.94 -9.11 -11.64
CA MET A 121 14.25 -8.10 -12.48
C MET A 121 14.05 -8.56 -13.92
N ASP A 122 14.93 -9.40 -14.43
CA ASP A 122 14.90 -9.94 -15.79
C ASP A 122 13.94 -11.11 -15.96
N LYS A 123 13.45 -11.68 -14.86
CA LYS A 123 12.49 -12.78 -14.84
C LYS A 123 11.19 -12.40 -14.14
N LYS A 124 10.84 -11.15 -14.19
CA LYS A 124 9.62 -10.64 -13.53
C LYS A 124 8.36 -11.21 -14.21
N THR A 125 7.37 -11.53 -13.39
CA THR A 125 6.05 -11.97 -13.83
C THR A 125 4.99 -11.22 -13.01
N LEU A 126 3.75 -11.22 -13.46
CA LEU A 126 2.66 -10.71 -12.65
C LEU A 126 2.43 -11.66 -11.47
N TRP A 127 2.18 -11.08 -10.31
CA TRP A 127 1.81 -11.85 -9.12
C TRP A 127 0.41 -12.43 -9.30
N ASN A 128 0.26 -13.74 -9.14
CA ASN A 128 -1.03 -14.41 -9.20
C ASN A 128 -1.53 -14.68 -7.79
N PHE A 129 -2.62 -14.01 -7.40
CA PHE A 129 -3.13 -14.13 -6.04
C PHE A 129 -3.50 -15.56 -5.66
N GLU A 130 -4.09 -16.33 -6.58
CA GLU A 130 -4.50 -17.72 -6.30
C GLU A 130 -3.31 -18.67 -6.17
N GLU A 131 -2.29 -18.51 -7.02
CA GLU A 131 -1.11 -19.39 -7.04
C GLU A 131 -0.03 -18.96 -6.04
N ASP A 132 0.23 -17.64 -5.98
CA ASP A 132 1.33 -17.09 -5.19
C ASP A 132 0.88 -16.70 -3.78
N GLY A 133 -0.41 -16.48 -3.59
CA GLY A 133 -1.03 -16.17 -2.32
C GLY A 133 -0.98 -14.70 -1.92
N PRO A 134 -1.71 -14.34 -0.84
CA PRO A 134 -1.64 -13.00 -0.28
C PRO A 134 -0.29 -12.74 0.38
N LEU A 135 0.01 -11.45 0.58
CA LEU A 135 1.28 -11.02 1.15
C LEU A 135 1.20 -10.99 2.68
N GLY A 136 2.02 -11.79 3.34
CA GLY A 136 2.13 -11.79 4.79
C GLY A 136 3.02 -10.66 5.31
N ASN A 137 2.91 -10.40 6.61
CA ASN A 137 3.72 -9.39 7.27
C ASN A 137 5.21 -9.76 7.21
N GLY A 138 6.05 -8.80 6.84
CA GLY A 138 7.47 -9.01 6.64
C GLY A 138 7.88 -9.23 5.19
N THR A 139 6.93 -9.30 4.25
CA THR A 139 7.23 -9.36 2.82
C THR A 139 8.05 -8.15 2.41
N LYS A 140 9.16 -8.37 1.70
CA LYS A 140 10.01 -7.30 1.21
C LYS A 140 9.67 -6.97 -0.23
N ALA A 141 9.65 -5.69 -0.55
CA ALA A 141 9.22 -5.23 -1.87
C ALA A 141 9.90 -3.92 -2.25
N LYS A 142 9.94 -3.69 -3.57
CA LYS A 142 10.16 -2.36 -4.14
C LYS A 142 8.78 -1.74 -4.36
N VAL A 143 8.50 -0.67 -3.64
CA VAL A 143 7.19 -0.02 -3.67
C VAL A 143 7.29 1.28 -4.45
N GLN A 144 6.45 1.41 -5.47
CA GLN A 144 6.34 2.64 -6.23
C GLN A 144 5.10 3.41 -5.76
N PHE A 145 5.30 4.66 -5.42
CA PHE A 145 4.22 5.57 -5.04
C PHE A 145 4.51 6.97 -5.54
N GLU A 146 3.49 7.80 -5.54
CA GLU A 146 3.64 9.20 -5.93
C GLU A 146 3.07 10.13 -4.88
N THR A 147 3.64 11.34 -4.80
CA THR A 147 3.10 12.44 -4.02
C THR A 147 2.36 13.39 -4.94
N TYR A 148 1.30 14.00 -4.45
CA TYR A 148 0.50 14.98 -5.19
C TYR A 148 0.01 16.09 -4.25
N SER A 149 -0.64 17.11 -4.79
CA SER A 149 -1.14 18.27 -4.01
C SER A 149 -0.04 18.90 -3.14
N ASN A 150 1.15 19.14 -3.74
CA ASN A 150 2.31 19.74 -3.08
C ASN A 150 2.75 18.98 -1.81
N GLY A 151 2.69 17.66 -1.85
CA GLY A 151 3.12 16.80 -0.76
C GLY A 151 2.03 16.46 0.26
N ALA A 152 0.81 16.99 0.10
CA ALA A 152 -0.30 16.69 1.00
C ALA A 152 -0.89 15.30 0.76
N GLY A 153 -0.76 14.76 -0.45
CA GLY A 153 -1.30 13.45 -0.82
C GLY A 153 -0.23 12.45 -1.23
N VAL A 154 -0.49 11.19 -0.99
CA VAL A 154 0.36 10.06 -1.40
C VAL A 154 -0.52 8.98 -2.00
N ARG A 155 -0.11 8.45 -3.15
CA ARG A 155 -0.85 7.39 -3.85
C ARG A 155 0.06 6.21 -4.16
N LEU A 156 -0.36 5.02 -3.76
CA LEU A 156 0.30 3.78 -4.14
C LEU A 156 0.14 3.55 -5.65
N LEU A 157 1.21 3.16 -6.32
CA LEU A 157 1.18 2.86 -7.76
C LEU A 157 1.39 1.39 -8.05
N ASN A 158 2.56 0.86 -7.70
CA ASN A 158 2.94 -0.51 -8.03
C ASN A 158 3.77 -1.12 -6.90
N VAL A 159 3.77 -2.45 -6.83
CA VAL A 159 4.56 -3.19 -5.83
C VAL A 159 5.30 -4.33 -6.52
N GLY A 160 6.62 -4.36 -6.37
CA GLY A 160 7.45 -5.48 -6.86
C GLY A 160 7.94 -6.31 -5.67
N ILE A 161 7.48 -7.55 -5.58
CA ILE A 161 7.81 -8.45 -4.46
C ILE A 161 9.20 -9.04 -4.66
N THR A 162 10.12 -8.74 -3.75
CA THR A 162 11.49 -9.25 -3.79
C THR A 162 11.70 -10.44 -2.87
N GLU A 163 10.99 -10.51 -1.75
CA GLU A 163 11.05 -11.63 -0.82
C GLU A 163 9.66 -11.84 -0.20
N HIS A 164 9.01 -12.93 -0.52
CA HIS A 164 7.65 -13.22 -0.10
C HIS A 164 7.61 -13.90 1.27
N VAL A 165 6.81 -13.36 2.17
CA VAL A 165 6.39 -14.02 3.40
C VAL A 165 4.93 -14.41 3.22
N PRO A 166 4.59 -15.71 3.26
CA PRO A 166 3.21 -16.14 3.09
C PRO A 166 2.32 -15.60 4.22
N TYR A 167 1.11 -15.21 3.85
CA TYR A 167 0.11 -14.80 4.83
C TYR A 167 -0.37 -16.03 5.61
N THR A 168 -0.38 -15.90 6.93
CA THR A 168 -0.99 -16.90 7.82
C THR A 168 -2.28 -16.33 8.36
N SER A 169 -3.39 -17.04 8.14
CA SER A 169 -4.75 -16.57 8.44
C SER A 169 -5.07 -16.50 9.93
N GLY A 170 -4.08 -16.52 10.81
CA GLY A 170 -4.29 -16.60 12.25
C GLY A 170 -4.71 -18.00 12.70
N GLU A 171 -4.68 -18.99 11.81
CA GLU A 171 -4.87 -20.38 12.22
C GLU A 171 -3.74 -20.81 13.15
N PRO A 172 -4.05 -21.54 14.23
CA PRO A 172 -3.03 -21.99 15.14
C PRO A 172 -1.97 -22.85 14.44
N THR A 173 -0.71 -22.54 14.70
CA THR A 173 0.40 -23.42 14.31
C THR A 173 0.36 -24.70 15.14
N GLU A 174 1.16 -25.70 14.78
CA GLU A 174 1.27 -26.91 15.61
C GLU A 174 1.74 -26.58 17.03
N ASP A 175 2.63 -25.60 17.19
CA ASP A 175 3.07 -25.14 18.51
C ASP A 175 1.93 -24.49 19.28
N ASP A 176 1.12 -23.68 18.62
CA ASP A 176 -0.06 -23.06 19.25
C ASP A 176 -1.07 -24.10 19.71
N LYS A 177 -1.27 -25.16 18.91
CA LYS A 177 -2.22 -26.23 19.23
C LYS A 177 -1.85 -26.97 20.52
N MET A 178 -0.58 -27.00 20.89
CA MET A 178 -0.12 -27.60 22.14
C MET A 178 -0.71 -26.91 23.36
N PHE A 179 -1.07 -25.65 23.27
CA PHE A 179 -1.62 -24.85 24.37
C PHE A 179 -3.13 -24.67 24.30
N MET A 180 -3.78 -25.21 23.27
CA MET A 180 -5.24 -25.14 23.12
C MET A 180 -5.88 -26.22 23.95
N VAL A 181 -6.87 -25.81 24.79
CA VAL A 181 -7.63 -26.73 25.66
C VAL A 181 -9.04 -26.88 25.10
N GLY A 182 -9.44 -28.09 24.89
CA GLY A 182 -10.79 -28.44 24.43
C GLY A 182 -10.85 -29.04 23.06
#